data_da9aa03c3b8808717d8d5b2e1d07128a
#
_entry.id   da9aa03c3b8808717d8d5b2e1d07128a
#
_cell.length_a   1.000
_cell.length_b   1.000
_cell.length_c   1.000
_cell.angle_alpha   90.00
_cell.angle_beta   90.00
_cell.angle_gamma   90.00
#
_symmetry.space_group_name_H-M   'P 1'
#
loop_
_entity.id
_entity.type
_entity.pdbx_description
1 polymer ?
#
loop_
_entity_poly.entity_id
_entity_poly.type
_entity_poly.pdbx_seq_one_letter_code
_entity_poly.pdbx_strand_id
1 'polypeptide(L)'
;DKYPINIKKVEVKDNILEFYQYFILEEGDYALDISLISDKEIVWNKFFEDETNKNYDYKLLQIPIENIDTSDLRVKVQVSQQGNVSSKSFPIELKNDYLMLSSVKNVSSALDQMNYILTTEERKELRGLKASEKENFFKKVWAKRDPDVTTKGNELMLEYYRRVAFAEENFSRGTSGGWRSDMGMIYILFGRPDDISRSLNPQQSYNYETWHYYKINEEFSFVDDFGFGDYRLRSPFMY
;
A
#
# COMPACT_ATOMS: atom_id res chain seq x y z
N ASP A 1 7.15 -31.95 11.30
CA ASP A 1 7.67 -31.80 9.92
C ASP A 1 9.16 -32.07 9.93
N LYS A 2 9.62 -32.98 9.07
CA LYS A 2 11.05 -33.36 8.98
C LYS A 2 11.88 -32.20 8.45
N TYR A 3 11.27 -31.37 7.60
CA TYR A 3 11.91 -30.19 6.99
C TYR A 3 11.18 -28.92 7.39
N PRO A 4 11.65 -28.18 8.41
CA PRO A 4 11.06 -26.91 8.81
C PRO A 4 11.14 -25.87 7.68
N ILE A 5 10.01 -25.26 7.40
CA ILE A 5 9.84 -24.24 6.37
C ILE A 5 9.55 -22.91 7.05
N ASN A 6 10.38 -21.89 6.84
CA ASN A 6 10.20 -20.57 7.43
C ASN A 6 10.29 -19.49 6.35
N ILE A 7 9.32 -18.58 6.35
CA ILE A 7 9.34 -17.36 5.50
C ILE A 7 9.96 -16.23 6.30
N LYS A 8 10.91 -15.53 5.69
CA LYS A 8 11.53 -14.34 6.22
C LYS A 8 11.14 -13.16 5.34
N LYS A 9 10.42 -12.20 5.88
CA LYS A 9 10.05 -10.94 5.23
C LYS A 9 9.36 -11.10 3.85
N VAL A 10 8.09 -10.78 3.80
CA VAL A 10 7.31 -10.72 2.58
C VAL A 10 7.21 -9.27 2.15
N GLU A 11 7.58 -8.96 0.92
CA GLU A 11 7.45 -7.63 0.32
C GLU A 11 6.67 -7.73 -0.99
N VAL A 12 5.88 -6.71 -1.28
CA VAL A 12 5.23 -6.55 -2.58
C VAL A 12 5.82 -5.34 -3.26
N LYS A 13 6.36 -5.55 -4.46
CA LYS A 13 6.92 -4.51 -5.29
C LYS A 13 6.56 -4.78 -6.75
N ASP A 14 6.04 -3.77 -7.44
CA ASP A 14 5.72 -3.84 -8.87
C ASP A 14 4.84 -5.05 -9.25
N ASN A 15 3.79 -5.35 -8.45
CA ASN A 15 2.91 -6.51 -8.59
C ASN A 15 3.63 -7.88 -8.49
N ILE A 16 4.79 -7.90 -7.85
CA ILE A 16 5.52 -9.12 -7.54
C ILE A 16 5.59 -9.29 -6.03
N LEU A 17 5.16 -10.44 -5.56
CA LEU A 17 5.35 -10.88 -4.18
C LEU A 17 6.74 -11.48 -4.05
N GLU A 18 7.61 -10.83 -3.30
CA GLU A 18 8.97 -11.31 -3.05
C GLU A 18 9.14 -11.74 -1.60
N PHE A 19 9.77 -12.89 -1.40
CA PHE A 19 10.17 -13.34 -0.07
C PHE A 19 11.31 -14.35 -0.13
N TYR A 20 12.09 -14.43 0.96
CA TYR A 20 13.09 -15.45 1.14
C TYR A 20 12.47 -16.65 1.87
N GLN A 21 12.57 -17.81 1.24
CA GLN A 21 12.19 -19.07 1.82
C GLN A 21 13.41 -19.84 2.28
N TYR A 22 13.42 -20.24 3.56
CA TYR A 22 14.44 -21.09 4.15
C TYR A 22 13.94 -22.49 4.28
N PHE A 23 14.82 -23.45 3.99
CA PHE A 23 14.59 -24.88 4.13
C PHE A 23 15.70 -25.48 4.96
N ILE A 24 15.36 -26.42 5.85
CA ILE A 24 16.32 -27.35 6.44
C ILE A 24 16.16 -28.63 5.65
N LEU A 25 17.23 -29.12 5.05
CA LEU A 25 17.27 -30.23 4.11
C LEU A 25 18.36 -31.22 4.55
N GLU A 26 18.47 -32.35 3.85
CA GLU A 26 19.67 -33.16 3.84
C GLU A 26 20.50 -32.84 2.58
N GLU A 27 21.76 -33.18 2.54
CA GLU A 27 22.58 -33.00 1.34
C GLU A 27 22.01 -33.85 0.18
N GLY A 28 22.02 -33.28 -1.03
CA GLY A 28 21.54 -33.91 -2.25
C GLY A 28 20.37 -33.20 -2.92
N ASP A 29 19.76 -33.91 -3.86
CA ASP A 29 18.68 -33.38 -4.69
C ASP A 29 17.40 -33.16 -3.88
N TYR A 30 16.69 -32.10 -4.18
CA TYR A 30 15.38 -31.79 -3.65
C TYR A 30 14.49 -31.13 -4.68
N ALA A 31 13.18 -31.20 -4.49
CA ALA A 31 12.21 -30.52 -5.31
C ALA A 31 11.33 -29.57 -4.48
N LEU A 32 11.00 -28.45 -5.06
CA LEU A 32 10.09 -27.43 -4.50
C LEU A 32 8.87 -27.28 -5.39
N ASP A 33 7.70 -27.35 -4.80
CA ASP A 33 6.44 -26.97 -5.42
C ASP A 33 5.85 -25.78 -4.65
N ILE A 34 5.70 -24.66 -5.35
CA ILE A 34 5.24 -23.40 -4.77
C ILE A 34 3.95 -22.98 -5.45
N SER A 35 2.89 -22.87 -4.68
CA SER A 35 1.57 -22.48 -5.17
C SER A 35 1.11 -21.21 -4.50
N LEU A 36 0.55 -20.29 -5.28
CA LEU A 36 -0.27 -19.19 -4.78
C LEU A 36 -1.73 -19.63 -4.85
N ILE A 37 -2.39 -19.57 -3.73
CA ILE A 37 -3.77 -20.00 -3.55
C ILE A 37 -4.61 -18.77 -3.22
N SER A 38 -5.71 -18.61 -3.95
CA SER A 38 -6.69 -17.55 -3.79
C SER A 38 -8.07 -18.18 -3.72
N ASP A 39 -8.84 -17.89 -2.67
CA ASP A 39 -10.18 -18.49 -2.46
C ASP A 39 -10.23 -20.02 -2.63
N LYS A 40 -9.20 -20.71 -2.15
CA LYS A 40 -8.99 -22.17 -2.23
C LYS A 40 -8.60 -22.71 -3.61
N GLU A 41 -8.46 -21.88 -4.62
CA GLU A 41 -7.99 -22.26 -5.96
C GLU A 41 -6.52 -21.89 -6.16
N ILE A 42 -5.77 -22.72 -6.88
CA ILE A 42 -4.38 -22.41 -7.24
C ILE A 42 -4.42 -21.44 -8.42
N VAL A 43 -4.00 -20.20 -8.18
CA VAL A 43 -3.94 -19.14 -9.21
C VAL A 43 -2.57 -19.01 -9.86
N TRP A 44 -1.54 -19.54 -9.21
CA TRP A 44 -0.19 -19.61 -9.75
C TRP A 44 0.56 -20.77 -9.12
N ASN A 45 1.43 -21.42 -9.89
CA ASN A 45 2.27 -22.50 -9.42
C ASN A 45 3.63 -22.48 -10.13
N LYS A 46 4.68 -22.86 -9.42
CA LYS A 46 6.01 -23.07 -9.97
C LYS A 46 6.70 -24.23 -9.28
N PHE A 47 7.30 -25.07 -10.09
CA PHE A 47 8.07 -26.21 -9.65
C PHE A 47 9.57 -25.97 -9.91
N PHE A 48 10.43 -26.40 -8.97
CA PHE A 48 11.88 -26.31 -9.07
C PHE A 48 12.47 -27.64 -8.64
N GLU A 49 13.52 -28.04 -9.35
CA GLU A 49 14.44 -29.10 -8.90
C GLU A 49 15.80 -28.46 -8.69
N ASP A 50 16.46 -28.80 -7.60
CA ASP A 50 17.76 -28.25 -7.24
C ASP A 50 18.54 -29.21 -6.33
N GLU A 51 19.81 -28.92 -6.11
CA GLU A 51 20.70 -29.70 -5.25
C GLU A 51 21.29 -28.80 -4.15
N THR A 52 21.43 -29.34 -2.95
CA THR A 52 22.17 -28.66 -1.88
C THR A 52 23.31 -29.55 -1.36
N ASN A 53 24.44 -28.91 -1.08
CA ASN A 53 25.60 -29.55 -0.41
C ASN A 53 25.67 -29.19 1.09
N LYS A 54 24.58 -28.70 1.63
CA LYS A 54 24.43 -28.30 3.03
C LYS A 54 23.14 -28.84 3.58
N ASN A 55 23.03 -28.84 4.90
CA ASN A 55 21.79 -29.23 5.59
C ASN A 55 20.74 -28.11 5.61
N TYR A 56 20.88 -27.09 4.79
CA TYR A 56 19.91 -26.03 4.57
C TYR A 56 20.07 -25.42 3.17
N ASP A 57 19.01 -24.78 2.71
CA ASP A 57 19.05 -23.91 1.54
C ASP A 57 18.07 -22.74 1.71
N TYR A 58 18.20 -21.73 0.85
CA TYR A 58 17.27 -20.61 0.79
C TYR A 58 17.09 -20.15 -0.65
N LYS A 59 15.88 -19.72 -0.98
CA LYS A 59 15.56 -19.18 -2.29
C LYS A 59 14.80 -17.87 -2.17
N LEU A 60 15.15 -16.92 -3.04
CA LEU A 60 14.33 -15.76 -3.32
C LEU A 60 13.22 -16.21 -4.28
N LEU A 61 11.99 -16.10 -3.81
CA LEU A 61 10.81 -16.42 -4.60
C LEU A 61 10.14 -15.14 -5.02
N GLN A 62 9.81 -15.09 -6.31
CA GLN A 62 9.13 -13.98 -6.95
C GLN A 62 7.86 -14.53 -7.60
N ILE A 63 6.72 -14.15 -7.06
CA ILE A 63 5.41 -14.60 -7.51
C ILE A 63 4.66 -13.42 -8.10
N PRO A 64 4.30 -13.44 -9.39
CA PRO A 64 3.46 -12.41 -9.97
C PRO A 64 2.07 -12.46 -9.35
N ILE A 65 1.56 -11.32 -8.90
CA ILE A 65 0.25 -11.17 -8.29
C ILE A 65 -0.67 -10.27 -9.09
N GLU A 66 -0.41 -10.18 -10.39
CA GLU A 66 -1.27 -9.40 -11.29
C GLU A 66 -2.69 -9.98 -11.32
N ASN A 67 -3.68 -9.11 -11.21
CA ASN A 67 -5.10 -9.46 -11.30
C ASN A 67 -5.62 -10.45 -10.22
N ILE A 68 -4.96 -10.52 -9.07
CA ILE A 68 -5.43 -11.33 -7.95
C ILE A 68 -6.29 -10.46 -7.04
N ASP A 69 -7.58 -10.70 -7.07
CA ASP A 69 -8.61 -9.93 -6.36
C ASP A 69 -9.22 -10.78 -5.25
N THR A 70 -8.46 -11.05 -4.17
CA THR A 70 -9.05 -11.76 -3.04
C THR A 70 -8.46 -11.38 -1.68
N SER A 71 -9.29 -11.55 -0.67
CA SER A 71 -8.95 -11.35 0.74
C SER A 71 -8.28 -12.58 1.39
N ASP A 72 -8.39 -13.77 0.80
CA ASP A 72 -7.76 -15.02 1.32
C ASP A 72 -6.68 -15.51 0.37
N LEU A 73 -5.53 -14.84 0.45
CA LEU A 73 -4.36 -15.20 -0.32
C LEU A 73 -3.38 -16.00 0.54
N ARG A 74 -2.92 -17.12 0.01
CA ARG A 74 -1.99 -18.01 0.72
C ARG A 74 -0.89 -18.48 -0.21
N VAL A 75 0.35 -18.50 0.28
CA VAL A 75 1.43 -19.22 -0.38
C VAL A 75 1.56 -20.58 0.26
N LYS A 76 1.47 -21.64 -0.53
CA LYS A 76 1.81 -23.00 -0.12
C LYS A 76 3.18 -23.34 -0.69
N VAL A 77 4.07 -23.78 0.20
CA VAL A 77 5.40 -24.29 -0.16
C VAL A 77 5.45 -25.75 0.21
N GLN A 78 5.82 -26.59 -0.73
CA GLN A 78 6.03 -28.00 -0.53
C GLN A 78 7.47 -28.37 -0.94
N VAL A 79 8.18 -29.03 -0.07
CA VAL A 79 9.51 -29.55 -0.32
C VAL A 79 9.49 -31.07 -0.31
N SER A 80 10.13 -31.66 -1.30
CA SER A 80 10.28 -33.13 -1.42
C SER A 80 11.77 -33.46 -1.52
N GLN A 81 12.22 -34.39 -0.68
CA GLN A 81 13.58 -34.89 -0.69
C GLN A 81 13.62 -36.34 -0.22
N GLN A 82 14.31 -37.21 -0.92
CA GLN A 82 14.50 -38.64 -0.57
C GLN A 82 13.18 -39.36 -0.23
N GLY A 83 12.11 -39.07 -1.01
CA GLY A 83 10.78 -39.65 -0.81
C GLY A 83 9.97 -39.08 0.35
N ASN A 84 10.52 -38.17 1.14
CA ASN A 84 9.81 -37.42 2.17
C ASN A 84 9.25 -36.13 1.59
N VAL A 85 8.03 -35.76 2.03
CA VAL A 85 7.36 -34.53 1.61
C VAL A 85 6.96 -33.74 2.85
N SER A 86 7.33 -32.47 2.89
CA SER A 86 6.88 -31.51 3.89
C SER A 86 6.20 -30.34 3.20
N SER A 87 5.08 -29.85 3.74
CA SER A 87 4.40 -28.69 3.17
C SER A 87 3.92 -27.74 4.26
N LYS A 88 3.95 -26.45 3.94
CA LYS A 88 3.43 -25.41 4.81
C LYS A 88 2.71 -24.35 3.99
N SER A 89 1.59 -23.88 4.52
CA SER A 89 0.81 -22.79 3.91
C SER A 89 0.86 -21.57 4.82
N PHE A 90 1.13 -20.42 4.23
CA PHE A 90 1.25 -19.14 4.92
C PHE A 90 0.18 -18.19 4.38
N PRO A 91 -0.63 -17.57 5.25
CA PRO A 91 -1.48 -16.47 4.82
C PRO A 91 -0.57 -15.31 4.37
N ILE A 92 -0.90 -14.71 3.25
CA ILE A 92 -0.26 -13.51 2.76
C ILE A 92 -1.20 -12.35 3.01
N GLU A 93 -0.87 -11.55 4.00
CA GLU A 93 -1.47 -10.24 4.11
C GLU A 93 -0.80 -9.34 3.06
N LEU A 94 -1.39 -9.27 1.89
CA LEU A 94 -1.05 -8.20 0.98
C LEU A 94 -1.45 -6.91 1.68
N LYS A 95 -0.48 -6.19 2.22
CA LYS A 95 -0.62 -4.74 2.43
C LYS A 95 -0.68 -4.10 1.04
N ASN A 96 -1.60 -4.55 0.24
CA ASN A 96 -1.78 -4.07 -1.11
C ASN A 96 -2.85 -2.99 -1.05
N ASP A 97 -2.57 -1.90 -1.71
CA ASP A 97 -3.50 -0.79 -1.91
C ASP A 97 -4.85 -1.26 -2.48
N TYR A 98 -4.88 -2.39 -3.18
CA TYR A 98 -6.09 -3.10 -3.64
C TYR A 98 -6.99 -3.61 -2.50
N LEU A 99 -6.42 -4.15 -1.42
CA LEU A 99 -7.19 -4.59 -0.27
C LEU A 99 -7.68 -3.41 0.59
N MET A 100 -7.03 -2.25 0.50
CA MET A 100 -7.56 -1.06 1.15
C MET A 100 -8.91 -0.64 0.57
N LEU A 101 -9.21 -0.97 -0.68
CA LEU A 101 -10.49 -0.64 -1.30
C LEU A 101 -11.59 -1.64 -0.99
N SER A 102 -11.29 -2.93 -0.93
CA SER A 102 -12.21 -3.94 -0.37
C SER A 102 -12.40 -3.76 1.13
N SER A 103 -11.42 -3.13 1.80
CA SER A 103 -11.44 -2.76 3.21
C SER A 103 -11.77 -1.29 3.48
N VAL A 104 -12.39 -0.55 2.57
CA VAL A 104 -13.14 0.67 2.94
C VAL A 104 -14.30 0.24 3.83
N LYS A 105 -13.93 -0.24 5.02
CA LYS A 105 -14.85 -0.69 6.07
C LYS A 105 -15.81 0.41 6.50
N ASN A 106 -15.54 1.65 6.10
CA ASN A 106 -16.34 2.81 6.41
C ASN A 106 -16.38 3.79 5.24
N VAL A 107 -17.38 3.64 4.38
CA VAL A 107 -17.63 4.55 3.24
C VAL A 107 -17.73 6.02 3.69
N SER A 108 -18.23 6.29 4.89
CA SER A 108 -18.27 7.65 5.42
C SER A 108 -16.87 8.25 5.59
N SER A 109 -15.94 7.50 6.18
CA SER A 109 -14.55 7.97 6.32
C SER A 109 -13.87 8.18 4.98
N ALA A 110 -14.12 7.26 4.03
CA ALA A 110 -13.57 7.40 2.68
C ALA A 110 -14.11 8.65 1.97
N LEU A 111 -15.38 8.94 2.11
CA LEU A 111 -15.98 10.16 1.56
C LEU A 111 -15.46 11.43 2.22
N ASP A 112 -15.21 11.41 3.54
CA ASP A 112 -14.57 12.54 4.22
C ASP A 112 -13.17 12.80 3.67
N GLN A 113 -12.41 11.75 3.41
CA GLN A 113 -11.08 11.82 2.82
C GLN A 113 -11.09 12.34 1.38
N MET A 114 -12.18 12.14 0.62
CA MET A 114 -12.33 12.66 -0.75
C MET A 114 -12.55 14.17 -0.83
N ASN A 115 -12.67 14.87 0.30
CA ASN A 115 -12.96 16.31 0.33
C ASN A 115 -12.00 17.15 -0.53
N TYR A 116 -10.77 16.68 -0.74
CA TYR A 116 -9.76 17.39 -1.56
C TYR A 116 -10.00 17.31 -3.06
N ILE A 117 -10.78 16.33 -3.54
CA ILE A 117 -11.02 16.08 -4.98
C ILE A 117 -12.46 16.24 -5.43
N LEU A 118 -13.40 16.42 -4.48
CA LEU A 118 -14.80 16.64 -4.82
C LEU A 118 -15.01 18.05 -5.36
N THR A 119 -15.78 18.17 -6.45
CA THR A 119 -16.23 19.47 -6.93
C THR A 119 -17.23 20.10 -5.97
N THR A 120 -17.52 21.38 -6.17
CA THR A 120 -18.53 22.10 -5.36
C THR A 120 -19.91 21.44 -5.46
N GLU A 121 -20.29 20.99 -6.65
CA GLU A 121 -21.53 20.28 -6.93
C GLU A 121 -21.58 18.93 -6.22
N GLU A 122 -20.50 18.15 -6.31
CA GLU A 122 -20.38 16.84 -5.64
C GLU A 122 -20.42 16.99 -4.12
N ARG A 123 -19.75 18.00 -3.56
CA ARG A 123 -19.85 18.30 -2.10
C ARG A 123 -21.29 18.68 -1.70
N LYS A 124 -22.02 19.39 -2.55
CA LYS A 124 -23.41 19.73 -2.30
C LYS A 124 -24.31 18.50 -2.38
N GLU A 125 -24.11 17.65 -3.38
CA GLU A 125 -24.81 16.38 -3.52
C GLU A 125 -24.58 15.50 -2.27
N LEU A 126 -23.34 15.28 -1.88
CA LEU A 126 -22.95 14.45 -0.72
C LEU A 126 -23.63 14.88 0.60
N ARG A 127 -23.74 16.19 0.84
CA ARG A 127 -24.40 16.71 2.05
C ARG A 127 -25.89 16.38 2.15
N GLY A 128 -26.54 16.16 1.01
CA GLY A 128 -27.97 15.82 0.92
C GLY A 128 -28.27 14.32 1.02
N LEU A 129 -27.25 13.46 0.98
CA LEU A 129 -27.43 12.01 0.88
C LEU A 129 -27.70 11.35 2.25
N LYS A 130 -28.59 10.35 2.21
CA LYS A 130 -28.77 9.41 3.32
C LYS A 130 -27.59 8.42 3.38
N ALA A 131 -27.40 7.78 4.53
CA ALA A 131 -26.32 6.81 4.72
C ALA A 131 -26.34 5.67 3.67
N SER A 132 -27.51 5.20 3.29
CA SER A 132 -27.71 4.14 2.28
C SER A 132 -27.33 4.55 0.85
N GLU A 133 -27.23 5.85 0.57
CA GLU A 133 -26.93 6.38 -0.77
C GLU A 133 -25.43 6.70 -0.94
N LYS A 134 -24.71 6.80 0.17
CA LYS A 134 -23.29 7.21 0.19
C LYS A 134 -22.38 6.26 -0.58
N GLU A 135 -22.63 4.96 -0.53
CA GLU A 135 -21.83 3.98 -1.26
C GLU A 135 -22.00 4.12 -2.78
N ASN A 136 -23.21 4.33 -3.25
CA ASN A 136 -23.48 4.55 -4.67
C ASN A 136 -22.86 5.88 -5.15
N PHE A 137 -22.89 6.91 -4.31
CA PHE A 137 -22.23 8.17 -4.62
C PHE A 137 -20.71 7.99 -4.73
N PHE A 138 -20.10 7.29 -3.79
CA PHE A 138 -18.67 6.96 -3.82
C PHE A 138 -18.27 6.28 -5.12
N LYS A 139 -18.98 5.20 -5.48
CA LYS A 139 -18.76 4.47 -6.75
C LYS A 139 -18.94 5.36 -7.98
N LYS A 140 -19.98 6.19 -8.00
CA LYS A 140 -20.27 7.14 -9.09
C LYS A 140 -19.14 8.16 -9.29
N VAL A 141 -18.62 8.71 -8.20
CA VAL A 141 -17.54 9.72 -8.24
C VAL A 141 -16.26 9.13 -8.80
N TRP A 142 -15.87 7.93 -8.34
CA TRP A 142 -14.67 7.27 -8.81
C TRP A 142 -14.79 6.74 -10.23
N ALA A 143 -15.96 6.19 -10.62
CA ALA A 143 -16.20 5.77 -12.00
C ALA A 143 -16.03 6.91 -13.03
N LYS A 144 -16.36 8.15 -12.65
CA LYS A 144 -16.12 9.32 -13.51
C LYS A 144 -14.64 9.70 -13.65
N ARG A 145 -13.81 9.27 -12.71
CA ARG A 145 -12.39 9.60 -12.61
C ARG A 145 -11.48 8.44 -12.98
N ASP A 146 -12.08 7.36 -13.47
CA ASP A 146 -11.35 6.18 -13.90
C ASP A 146 -10.56 6.49 -15.18
N PRO A 147 -9.22 6.42 -15.15
CA PRO A 147 -8.40 6.73 -16.31
C PRO A 147 -8.45 5.64 -17.38
N ASP A 148 -8.75 4.39 -17.00
CA ASP A 148 -8.84 3.26 -17.92
C ASP A 148 -9.93 2.26 -17.49
N VAL A 149 -11.12 2.43 -18.04
CA VAL A 149 -12.30 1.57 -17.78
C VAL A 149 -12.13 0.13 -18.28
N THR A 150 -11.03 -0.20 -18.97
CA THR A 150 -10.74 -1.56 -19.43
C THR A 150 -10.00 -2.39 -18.38
N THR A 151 -9.41 -1.74 -17.38
CA THR A 151 -8.79 -2.40 -16.23
C THR A 151 -9.83 -2.78 -15.17
N LYS A 152 -9.49 -3.73 -14.31
CA LYS A 152 -10.41 -4.17 -13.24
C LYS A 152 -10.48 -3.19 -12.07
N GLY A 153 -9.53 -2.29 -11.95
CA GLY A 153 -9.42 -1.35 -10.86
C GLY A 153 -9.33 0.09 -11.36
N ASN A 154 -9.67 1.05 -10.53
CA ASN A 154 -9.48 2.46 -10.82
C ASN A 154 -8.12 2.91 -10.24
N GLU A 155 -7.11 3.02 -11.09
CA GLU A 155 -5.73 3.31 -10.70
C GLU A 155 -5.60 4.67 -9.98
N LEU A 156 -6.41 5.65 -10.41
CA LEU A 156 -6.42 6.96 -9.76
C LEU A 156 -6.96 6.89 -8.34
N MET A 157 -8.02 6.10 -8.13
CA MET A 157 -8.60 5.85 -6.81
C MET A 157 -7.59 5.16 -5.90
N LEU A 158 -6.90 4.13 -6.43
CA LEU A 158 -5.87 3.39 -5.72
C LEU A 158 -4.74 4.32 -5.25
N GLU A 159 -4.19 5.10 -6.18
CA GLU A 159 -3.12 6.05 -5.88
C GLU A 159 -3.58 7.09 -4.85
N TYR A 160 -4.80 7.58 -4.97
CA TYR A 160 -5.36 8.54 -4.02
C TYR A 160 -5.37 7.99 -2.59
N TYR A 161 -5.94 6.79 -2.38
CA TYR A 161 -6.02 6.22 -1.05
C TYR A 161 -4.68 5.71 -0.52
N ARG A 162 -3.76 5.33 -1.40
CA ARG A 162 -2.37 5.08 -1.02
C ARG A 162 -1.73 6.33 -0.41
N ARG A 163 -1.95 7.49 -1.02
CA ARG A 163 -1.47 8.77 -0.49
C ARG A 163 -2.17 9.16 0.80
N VAL A 164 -3.46 8.89 0.94
CA VAL A 164 -4.21 9.11 2.19
C VAL A 164 -3.62 8.25 3.32
N ALA A 165 -3.36 6.98 3.06
CA ALA A 165 -2.75 6.07 4.04
C ALA A 165 -1.35 6.53 4.45
N PHE A 166 -0.52 6.91 3.49
CA PHE A 166 0.80 7.47 3.76
C PHE A 166 0.71 8.75 4.62
N ALA A 167 -0.20 9.64 4.28
CA ALA A 167 -0.40 10.88 5.04
C ALA A 167 -0.84 10.59 6.48
N GLU A 168 -1.74 9.62 6.67
CA GLU A 168 -2.18 9.20 7.99
C GLU A 168 -1.04 8.66 8.84
N GLU A 169 -0.19 7.83 8.26
CA GLU A 169 0.95 7.22 8.95
C GLU A 169 2.06 8.25 9.29
N ASN A 170 2.33 9.19 8.38
CA ASN A 170 3.53 10.04 8.47
C ASN A 170 3.27 11.45 9.01
N PHE A 171 2.03 11.96 8.90
CA PHE A 171 1.71 13.35 9.27
C PHE A 171 0.67 13.46 10.38
N SER A 172 0.28 12.34 11.01
CA SER A 172 -0.60 12.37 12.19
C SER A 172 0.09 13.01 13.39
N ARG A 173 -0.61 13.92 14.06
CA ARG A 173 -0.15 14.56 15.30
C ARG A 173 -1.30 14.64 16.31
N GLY A 174 -1.05 14.18 17.52
CA GLY A 174 -2.05 14.15 18.56
C GLY A 174 -3.30 13.34 18.16
N THR A 175 -4.47 13.97 18.24
CA THR A 175 -5.77 13.36 17.90
C THR A 175 -6.22 13.64 16.46
N SER A 176 -5.49 14.46 15.71
CA SER A 176 -5.82 14.78 14.31
C SER A 176 -5.18 13.78 13.38
N GLY A 177 -5.99 13.20 12.49
CA GLY A 177 -5.48 12.31 11.46
C GLY A 177 -4.54 13.04 10.49
N GLY A 178 -3.47 12.38 10.10
CA GLY A 178 -2.43 12.96 9.25
C GLY A 178 -2.93 13.43 7.90
N TRP A 179 -3.96 12.79 7.35
CA TRP A 179 -4.58 13.21 6.10
C TRP A 179 -5.28 14.57 6.20
N ARG A 180 -5.63 15.04 7.40
CA ARG A 180 -6.21 16.36 7.64
C ARG A 180 -5.19 17.47 7.85
N SER A 181 -3.92 17.12 8.04
CA SER A 181 -2.85 18.11 8.17
C SER A 181 -2.57 18.82 6.83
N ASP A 182 -1.96 20.00 6.90
CA ASP A 182 -1.59 20.73 5.68
C ASP A 182 -0.57 19.94 4.83
N MET A 183 0.40 19.27 5.47
CA MET A 183 1.32 18.37 4.78
C MET A 183 0.59 17.19 4.14
N GLY A 184 -0.36 16.59 4.87
CA GLY A 184 -1.18 15.49 4.36
C GLY A 184 -2.01 15.92 3.15
N MET A 185 -2.63 17.08 3.19
CA MET A 185 -3.39 17.63 2.07
C MET A 185 -2.52 17.79 0.81
N ILE A 186 -1.36 18.43 0.94
CA ILE A 186 -0.45 18.64 -0.19
C ILE A 186 0.07 17.30 -0.72
N TYR A 187 0.43 16.36 0.17
CA TYR A 187 0.88 15.03 -0.27
C TYR A 187 -0.22 14.23 -0.99
N ILE A 188 -1.45 14.29 -0.53
CA ILE A 188 -2.58 13.61 -1.17
C ILE A 188 -2.81 14.18 -2.58
N LEU A 189 -2.77 15.49 -2.73
CA LEU A 189 -3.02 16.16 -4.01
C LEU A 189 -1.88 15.96 -5.01
N PHE A 190 -0.63 16.14 -4.58
CA PHE A 190 0.52 16.21 -5.48
C PHE A 190 1.46 15.00 -5.40
N GLY A 191 1.30 14.15 -4.38
CA GLY A 191 2.17 13.00 -4.14
C GLY A 191 3.48 13.40 -3.45
N ARG A 192 4.50 12.56 -3.64
CA ARG A 192 5.82 12.80 -3.08
C ARG A 192 6.48 14.01 -3.75
N PRO A 193 7.02 14.98 -3.01
CA PRO A 193 7.78 16.08 -3.58
C PRO A 193 9.06 15.56 -4.27
N ASP A 194 9.50 16.29 -5.30
CA ASP A 194 10.75 15.98 -6.00
C ASP A 194 11.97 16.29 -5.12
N ASP A 195 11.90 17.38 -4.30
CA ASP A 195 12.92 17.73 -3.32
C ASP A 195 12.32 18.37 -2.06
N ILE A 196 13.04 18.28 -0.95
CA ILE A 196 12.65 18.84 0.34
C ILE A 196 13.80 19.64 0.92
N SER A 197 13.60 20.95 1.05
CA SER A 197 14.52 21.86 1.72
C SER A 197 14.09 22.09 3.16
N ARG A 198 15.01 21.93 4.11
CA ARG A 198 14.77 22.19 5.53
C ARG A 198 15.67 23.30 6.03
N SER A 199 15.07 24.28 6.70
CA SER A 199 15.81 25.33 7.39
C SER A 199 15.63 25.16 8.90
N LEU A 200 16.69 24.74 9.55
CA LEU A 200 16.81 24.75 11.00
C LEU A 200 17.59 26.01 11.38
N ASN A 201 16.90 27.08 11.72
CA ASN A 201 17.58 28.27 12.20
C ASN A 201 17.62 28.25 13.74
N PRO A 202 18.81 28.01 14.37
CA PRO A 202 18.92 27.94 15.82
C PRO A 202 18.60 29.25 16.54
N GLN A 203 18.54 30.38 15.79
CA GLN A 203 18.24 31.73 16.32
C GLN A 203 16.76 32.13 16.13
N GLN A 204 15.99 31.36 15.36
CA GLN A 204 14.56 31.54 15.16
C GLN A 204 13.83 30.34 15.75
N SER A 205 12.75 30.60 16.49
CA SER A 205 11.93 29.56 17.14
C SER A 205 11.11 28.72 16.17
N TYR A 206 11.33 28.85 14.86
CA TYR A 206 10.52 28.22 13.82
C TYR A 206 11.35 27.29 12.98
N ASN A 207 10.81 26.09 12.73
CA ASN A 207 11.33 25.16 11.73
C ASN A 207 10.56 25.32 10.43
N TYR A 208 11.26 25.36 9.32
CA TYR A 208 10.66 25.42 7.99
C TYR A 208 10.99 24.18 7.21
N GLU A 209 10.01 23.68 6.48
CA GLU A 209 10.18 22.65 5.48
C GLU A 209 9.49 23.12 4.18
N THR A 210 10.23 23.15 3.06
CA THR A 210 9.71 23.53 1.74
C THR A 210 9.77 22.33 0.81
N TRP A 211 8.62 21.98 0.25
CA TRP A 211 8.47 20.90 -0.71
C TRP A 211 8.44 21.47 -2.13
N HIS A 212 9.30 20.94 -3.00
CA HIS A 212 9.45 21.37 -4.37
C HIS A 212 8.84 20.32 -5.32
N TYR A 213 7.99 20.79 -6.23
CA TYR A 213 7.35 19.98 -7.28
C TYR A 213 7.72 20.55 -8.64
N TYR A 214 8.85 20.11 -9.19
CA TYR A 214 9.44 20.71 -10.40
C TYR A 214 8.57 20.54 -11.65
N LYS A 215 7.85 19.41 -11.76
CA LYS A 215 6.98 19.12 -12.91
C LYS A 215 5.83 20.11 -13.09
N ILE A 216 5.34 20.64 -11.99
CA ILE A 216 4.22 21.61 -11.99
C ILE A 216 4.68 23.01 -11.63
N ASN A 217 5.97 23.19 -11.36
CA ASN A 217 6.59 24.45 -10.96
C ASN A 217 5.93 25.08 -9.73
N GLU A 218 5.66 24.27 -8.71
CA GLU A 218 5.04 24.66 -7.44
C GLU A 218 5.94 24.37 -6.25
N GLU A 219 5.84 25.24 -5.23
CA GLU A 219 6.53 25.09 -3.96
C GLU A 219 5.57 25.30 -2.81
N PHE A 220 5.62 24.41 -1.82
CA PHE A 220 4.82 24.52 -0.60
C PHE A 220 5.72 24.65 0.61
N SER A 221 5.65 25.78 1.30
CA SER A 221 6.43 26.02 2.51
C SER A 221 5.57 25.82 3.76
N PHE A 222 6.04 24.97 4.64
CA PHE A 222 5.41 24.66 5.91
C PHE A 222 6.23 25.24 7.06
N VAL A 223 5.56 25.69 8.12
CA VAL A 223 6.18 26.24 9.33
C VAL A 223 5.68 25.48 10.55
N ASP A 224 6.60 25.12 11.42
CA ASP A 224 6.31 24.60 12.76
C ASP A 224 6.62 25.72 13.77
N ASP A 225 5.58 26.49 14.13
CA ASP A 225 5.71 27.68 14.97
C ASP A 225 6.15 27.37 16.41
N PHE A 226 5.94 26.14 16.88
CA PHE A 226 6.16 25.77 18.27
C PHE A 226 7.21 24.66 18.46
N GLY A 227 7.77 24.10 17.38
CA GLY A 227 8.76 23.03 17.44
C GLY A 227 8.18 21.66 17.85
N PHE A 228 6.86 21.48 17.80
CA PHE A 228 6.18 20.23 18.14
C PHE A 228 5.92 19.31 16.93
N GLY A 229 6.37 19.72 15.74
CA GLY A 229 6.16 19.00 14.48
C GLY A 229 4.76 19.22 13.89
N ASP A 230 3.99 20.20 14.34
CA ASP A 230 2.71 20.62 13.74
C ASP A 230 2.98 21.64 12.63
N TYR A 231 3.38 21.14 11.49
CA TYR A 231 3.71 21.94 10.31
C TYR A 231 2.45 22.49 9.64
N ARG A 232 2.35 23.81 9.55
CA ARG A 232 1.25 24.52 8.89
C ARG A 232 1.72 25.15 7.60
N LEU A 233 0.87 25.11 6.57
CA LEU A 233 1.16 25.74 5.30
C LEU A 233 1.24 27.27 5.47
N ARG A 234 2.37 27.85 5.05
CA ARG A 234 2.63 29.28 5.22
C ARG A 234 1.68 30.16 4.42
N SER A 235 1.30 29.71 3.22
CA SER A 235 0.33 30.39 2.35
C SER A 235 -0.83 29.44 2.10
N PRO A 236 -2.09 29.85 2.37
CA PRO A 236 -3.25 29.00 2.13
C PRO A 236 -3.30 28.52 0.67
N PHE A 237 -3.48 27.23 0.49
CA PHE A 237 -3.73 26.62 -0.81
C PHE A 237 -5.22 26.34 -0.97
N MET A 238 -5.83 26.84 -2.02
CA MET A 238 -7.22 26.57 -2.38
C MET A 238 -7.28 25.56 -3.52
N TYR A 239 -7.99 24.48 -3.33
CA TYR A 239 -8.17 23.34 -4.26
C TYR A 239 -9.62 23.23 -4.74
#